data_98bcdd32db8347f0bf14c7ae7a2a397b
#
_entry.id   98bcdd32db8347f0bf14c7ae7a2a397b
#
_cell.length_a   1.000
_cell.length_b   1.000
_cell.length_c   1.000
_cell.angle_alpha   90.00
_cell.angle_beta   90.00
_cell.angle_gamma   90.00
#
_symmetry.space_group_name_H-M   'P 1'
#
loop_
_entity.id
_entity.type
_entity.pdbx_description
1 polymer ?
#
loop_
_entity_poly.entity_id
_entity_poly.type
_entity_poly.pdbx_seq_one_letter_code
_entity_poly.pdbx_strand_id
1 'polypeptide(L)'
;EEKDTFTQFSAACRTLGIEIEANSIPQHKGRVERLNKTLQGRIPVEFVRHGIATIEAANAFLWEYLPRFNAQFSLKDEKDLETSTFLDAPDSAGINSILAVVSQRVIDSGSSIKYHNAYYQPCVQHPGGLRPTFFVKGTKAFVIKTFDGTLIASIKEELYILAEIEKRNMHSKEFDPEPA
;
A
#
# COMPACT_ATOMS: atom_id res chain seq x y z
N GLU A 1 -12.40 -1.84 -28.25
CA GLU A 1 -11.74 -0.82 -27.41
C GLU A 1 -11.59 -1.39 -26.00
N GLU A 2 -10.45 -1.99 -25.73
CA GLU A 2 -10.06 -2.35 -24.36
C GLU A 2 -9.97 -1.04 -23.54
N LYS A 3 -10.92 -0.88 -22.64
CA LYS A 3 -10.81 0.13 -21.59
C LYS A 3 -9.60 -0.25 -20.73
N ASP A 4 -8.48 0.38 -20.99
CA ASP A 4 -7.25 0.26 -20.21
C ASP A 4 -7.53 0.83 -18.82
N THR A 5 -8.15 -0.01 -17.97
CA THR A 5 -8.48 0.37 -16.60
C THR A 5 -7.16 0.33 -15.82
N PHE A 6 -6.43 1.44 -15.85
CA PHE A 6 -5.22 1.63 -15.08
C PHE A 6 -5.55 1.51 -13.59
N THR A 7 -5.34 0.33 -13.05
CA THR A 7 -5.36 0.14 -11.60
C THR A 7 -4.04 0.67 -11.02
N GLN A 8 -4.06 1.10 -9.76
CA GLN A 8 -2.84 1.52 -9.05
C GLN A 8 -1.77 0.43 -9.06
N PHE A 9 -2.19 -0.84 -8.96
CA PHE A 9 -1.32 -1.99 -9.09
C PHE A 9 -0.63 -2.06 -10.47
N SER A 10 -1.38 -1.90 -11.55
CA SER A 10 -0.84 -1.89 -12.91
C SER A 10 0.15 -0.76 -13.14
N ALA A 11 -0.14 0.44 -12.60
CA ALA A 11 0.77 1.57 -12.66
C ALA A 11 2.07 1.32 -11.89
N ALA A 12 2.00 0.74 -10.69
CA ALA A 12 3.16 0.37 -9.89
C ALA A 12 4.03 -0.67 -10.60
N CYS A 13 3.42 -1.73 -11.14
CA CYS A 13 4.14 -2.75 -11.92
C CYS A 13 4.87 -2.15 -13.12
N ARG A 14 4.20 -1.30 -13.89
CA ARG A 14 4.81 -0.63 -15.05
C ARG A 14 6.02 0.23 -14.63
N THR A 15 5.90 0.98 -13.54
CA THR A 15 7.01 1.80 -13.01
C THR A 15 8.20 0.94 -12.58
N LEU A 16 7.93 -0.27 -12.06
CA LEU A 16 8.96 -1.24 -11.68
C LEU A 16 9.50 -2.06 -12.88
N GLY A 17 9.06 -1.79 -14.11
CA GLY A 17 9.45 -2.57 -15.28
C GLY A 17 8.87 -3.99 -15.30
N ILE A 18 7.80 -4.25 -14.54
CA ILE A 18 7.12 -5.54 -14.47
C ILE A 18 5.97 -5.54 -15.50
N GLU A 19 6.06 -6.45 -16.45
CA GLU A 19 4.97 -6.70 -17.39
C GLU A 19 3.91 -7.60 -16.76
N ILE A 20 2.65 -7.19 -16.86
CA ILE A 20 1.51 -7.97 -16.37
C ILE A 20 0.84 -8.65 -17.54
N GLU A 21 0.93 -9.96 -17.57
CA GLU A 21 0.19 -10.80 -18.52
C GLU A 21 -1.08 -11.34 -17.86
N ALA A 22 -2.24 -10.86 -18.29
CA ALA A 22 -3.53 -11.37 -17.82
C ALA A 22 -3.96 -12.56 -18.67
N ASN A 23 -4.13 -13.72 -18.05
CA ASN A 23 -4.55 -14.92 -18.74
C ASN A 23 -5.75 -15.58 -18.03
N SER A 24 -6.84 -15.78 -18.79
CA SER A 24 -8.05 -16.44 -18.31
C SER A 24 -8.05 -17.96 -18.54
N ILE A 25 -7.04 -18.50 -19.24
CA ILE A 25 -6.97 -19.92 -19.59
C ILE A 25 -6.57 -20.75 -18.35
N PRO A 26 -7.43 -21.66 -17.85
CA PRO A 26 -7.16 -22.43 -16.63
C PRO A 26 -5.88 -23.26 -16.70
N GLN A 27 -5.53 -23.78 -17.87
CA GLN A 27 -4.36 -24.64 -18.09
C GLN A 27 -3.04 -23.94 -17.74
N HIS A 28 -2.95 -22.63 -17.90
CA HIS A 28 -1.77 -21.85 -17.56
C HIS A 28 -1.56 -21.68 -16.04
N LYS A 29 -2.62 -21.94 -15.24
CA LYS A 29 -2.59 -21.84 -13.78
C LYS A 29 -2.26 -23.15 -13.05
N GLY A 30 -2.06 -24.23 -13.80
CA GLY A 30 -1.89 -25.57 -13.22
C GLY A 30 -0.74 -25.73 -12.22
N ARG A 31 0.34 -24.94 -12.31
CA ARG A 31 1.42 -24.94 -11.31
C ARG A 31 0.98 -24.30 -10.00
N VAL A 32 0.33 -23.14 -10.06
CA VAL A 32 -0.19 -22.42 -8.90
C VAL A 32 -1.28 -23.23 -8.20
N GLU A 33 -2.18 -23.84 -8.96
CA GLU A 33 -3.25 -24.69 -8.42
C GLU A 33 -2.70 -25.91 -7.69
N ARG A 34 -1.69 -26.59 -8.24
CA ARG A 34 -1.00 -27.70 -7.58
C ARG A 34 -0.31 -27.27 -6.28
N LEU A 35 0.38 -26.12 -6.32
CA LEU A 35 1.00 -25.57 -5.12
C LEU A 35 -0.04 -25.26 -4.04
N ASN A 36 -1.12 -24.57 -4.40
CA ASN A 36 -2.21 -24.25 -3.49
C ASN A 36 -2.83 -25.52 -2.89
N LYS A 37 -3.09 -26.53 -3.70
CA LYS A 37 -3.59 -27.84 -3.22
C LYS A 37 -2.63 -28.48 -2.22
N THR A 38 -1.33 -28.45 -2.48
CA THR A 38 -0.31 -28.98 -1.58
C THR A 38 -0.28 -28.23 -0.26
N LEU A 39 -0.31 -26.88 -0.29
CA LEU A 39 -0.32 -26.06 0.94
C LEU A 39 -1.60 -26.24 1.73
N GLN A 40 -2.76 -26.27 1.07
CA GLN A 40 -4.06 -26.50 1.71
C GLN A 40 -4.14 -27.89 2.40
N GLY A 41 -3.47 -28.90 1.87
CA GLY A 41 -3.41 -30.21 2.50
C GLY A 41 -2.40 -30.30 3.66
N ARG A 42 -1.33 -29.51 3.65
CA ARG A 42 -0.23 -29.60 4.63
C ARG A 42 -0.36 -28.62 5.79
N ILE A 43 -0.64 -27.34 5.50
CA ILE A 43 -0.64 -26.28 6.51
C ILE A 43 -1.63 -26.58 7.67
N PRO A 44 -2.88 -27.00 7.43
CA PRO A 44 -3.78 -27.33 8.55
C PRO A 44 -3.26 -28.46 9.43
N VAL A 45 -2.62 -29.47 8.85
CA VAL A 45 -2.04 -30.57 9.61
C VAL A 45 -0.88 -30.10 10.48
N GLU A 46 -0.02 -29.24 9.94
CA GLU A 46 1.08 -28.65 10.70
C GLU A 46 0.58 -27.74 11.83
N PHE A 47 -0.48 -26.96 11.59
CA PHE A 47 -1.11 -26.13 12.62
C PHE A 47 -1.62 -26.97 13.79
N VAL A 48 -2.29 -28.09 13.50
CA VAL A 48 -2.74 -29.02 14.55
C VAL A 48 -1.57 -29.63 15.33
N ARG A 49 -0.52 -30.06 14.63
CA ARG A 49 0.69 -30.64 15.26
C ARG A 49 1.40 -29.68 16.22
N HIS A 50 1.38 -28.40 15.91
CA HIS A 50 2.07 -27.37 16.69
C HIS A 50 1.13 -26.62 17.65
N GLY A 51 -0.13 -27.04 17.77
CA GLY A 51 -1.12 -26.40 18.65
C GLY A 51 -1.44 -24.95 18.28
N ILE A 52 -1.35 -24.60 16.98
CA ILE A 52 -1.57 -23.26 16.49
C ILE A 52 -3.07 -23.01 16.36
N ALA A 53 -3.59 -22.04 17.13
CA ALA A 53 -5.02 -21.71 17.18
C ALA A 53 -5.33 -20.25 16.89
N THR A 54 -4.32 -19.38 16.73
CA THR A 54 -4.50 -17.95 16.44
C THR A 54 -3.82 -17.55 15.14
N ILE A 55 -4.30 -16.47 14.54
CA ILE A 55 -3.72 -15.93 13.28
C ILE A 55 -2.27 -15.47 13.49
N GLU A 56 -1.99 -14.84 14.64
CA GLU A 56 -0.65 -14.36 14.99
C GLU A 56 0.35 -15.52 15.09
N ALA A 57 -0.06 -16.60 15.81
CA ALA A 57 0.76 -17.81 15.92
C ALA A 57 0.94 -18.50 14.56
N ALA A 58 -0.10 -18.51 13.72
CA ALA A 58 -0.02 -19.05 12.37
C ALA A 58 0.97 -18.26 11.48
N ASN A 59 0.91 -16.94 11.52
CA ASN A 59 1.83 -16.10 10.77
C ASN A 59 3.29 -16.29 11.24
N ALA A 60 3.53 -16.33 12.54
CA ALA A 60 4.87 -16.60 13.09
C ALA A 60 5.41 -17.96 12.62
N PHE A 61 4.57 -19.01 12.71
CA PHE A 61 4.93 -20.35 12.23
C PHE A 61 5.26 -20.37 10.73
N LEU A 62 4.48 -19.67 9.90
CA LEU A 62 4.69 -19.65 8.45
C LEU A 62 6.03 -19.05 8.07
N TRP A 63 6.54 -18.06 8.79
CA TRP A 63 7.88 -17.51 8.57
C TRP A 63 8.99 -18.55 8.73
N GLU A 64 8.83 -19.52 9.64
CA GLU A 64 9.78 -20.61 9.83
C GLU A 64 9.52 -21.80 8.88
N TYR A 65 8.23 -22.07 8.58
CA TYR A 65 7.82 -23.17 7.74
C TYR A 65 8.17 -22.99 6.27
N LEU A 66 7.91 -21.80 5.71
CA LEU A 66 8.08 -21.54 4.28
C LEU A 66 9.51 -21.73 3.76
N PRO A 67 10.57 -21.30 4.45
CA PRO A 67 11.93 -21.60 4.03
C PRO A 67 12.23 -23.10 3.92
N ARG A 68 11.76 -23.90 4.88
CA ARG A 68 11.90 -25.37 4.86
C ARG A 68 11.09 -26.00 3.74
N PHE A 69 9.87 -25.54 3.52
CA PHE A 69 9.04 -25.97 2.41
C PHE A 69 9.70 -25.64 1.07
N ASN A 70 10.21 -24.44 0.88
CA ASN A 70 10.91 -24.04 -0.34
C ASN A 70 12.18 -24.87 -0.59
N ALA A 71 12.97 -25.14 0.45
CA ALA A 71 14.15 -25.99 0.34
C ALA A 71 13.81 -27.42 -0.14
N GLN A 72 12.63 -27.92 0.21
CA GLN A 72 12.17 -29.26 -0.19
C GLN A 72 11.56 -29.31 -1.59
N PHE A 73 10.83 -28.25 -1.97
CA PHE A 73 9.94 -28.27 -3.17
C PHE A 73 10.35 -27.31 -4.28
N SER A 74 11.29 -26.37 -4.04
CA SER A 74 11.78 -25.52 -5.14
C SER A 74 12.60 -26.35 -6.13
N LEU A 75 12.44 -26.03 -7.40
CA LEU A 75 13.29 -26.56 -8.44
C LEU A 75 14.70 -25.97 -8.24
N LYS A 76 15.67 -26.84 -8.05
CA LYS A 76 17.08 -26.46 -8.05
C LYS A 76 17.56 -26.51 -9.50
N ASP A 77 17.43 -25.42 -10.21
CA ASP A 77 18.12 -25.26 -11.49
C ASP A 77 19.56 -24.82 -11.22
N GLU A 78 20.49 -25.75 -11.31
CA GLU A 78 21.92 -25.47 -11.12
C GLU A 78 22.48 -24.51 -12.18
N LYS A 79 21.75 -24.29 -13.28
CA LYS A 79 22.16 -23.43 -14.39
C LYS A 79 21.76 -21.97 -14.23
N ASP A 80 20.81 -21.64 -13.34
CA ASP A 80 20.24 -20.30 -13.22
C ASP A 80 20.84 -19.47 -12.07
N LEU A 81 21.82 -20.00 -11.35
CA LEU A 81 22.40 -19.33 -10.19
C LEU A 81 23.36 -18.18 -10.55
N GLU A 82 23.81 -18.07 -11.78
CA GLU A 82 24.85 -17.09 -12.17
C GLU A 82 24.30 -15.83 -12.87
N THR A 83 23.06 -15.86 -13.38
CA THR A 83 22.48 -14.70 -14.10
C THR A 83 21.11 -14.37 -13.55
N SER A 84 20.99 -13.25 -12.84
CA SER A 84 19.70 -12.66 -12.47
C SER A 84 19.12 -11.91 -13.68
N THR A 85 17.87 -12.22 -14.05
CA THR A 85 17.10 -11.46 -15.03
C THR A 85 16.30 -10.34 -14.39
N PHE A 86 16.36 -10.23 -13.07
CA PHE A 86 15.69 -9.15 -12.35
C PHE A 86 16.47 -7.84 -12.49
N LEU A 87 15.75 -6.75 -12.66
CA LEU A 87 16.30 -5.41 -12.57
C LEU A 87 16.68 -5.11 -11.12
N ASP A 88 17.67 -4.21 -10.94
CA ASP A 88 17.98 -3.71 -9.62
C ASP A 88 16.76 -3.04 -8.99
N ALA A 89 16.50 -3.36 -7.72
CA ALA A 89 15.39 -2.76 -7.01
C ALA A 89 15.64 -1.26 -6.79
N PRO A 90 14.60 -0.40 -6.94
CA PRO A 90 14.71 0.99 -6.51
C PRO A 90 15.10 1.08 -5.03
N ASP A 91 15.62 2.23 -4.63
CA ASP A 91 15.87 2.51 -3.21
C ASP A 91 14.56 2.49 -2.39
N SER A 92 14.69 2.46 -1.07
CA SER A 92 13.52 2.39 -0.18
C SER A 92 12.56 3.55 -0.36
N ALA A 93 13.05 4.75 -0.68
CA ALA A 93 12.22 5.92 -0.93
C ALA A 93 11.44 5.77 -2.24
N GLY A 94 12.09 5.26 -3.29
CA GLY A 94 11.46 4.93 -4.57
C GLY A 94 10.36 3.88 -4.42
N ILE A 95 10.64 2.77 -3.73
CA ILE A 95 9.65 1.72 -3.46
C ILE A 95 8.46 2.29 -2.69
N ASN A 96 8.72 3.09 -1.64
CA ASN A 96 7.70 3.69 -0.81
C ASN A 96 6.75 4.60 -1.62
N SER A 97 7.28 5.32 -2.58
CA SER A 97 6.53 6.18 -3.49
C SER A 97 5.76 5.39 -4.56
N ILE A 98 6.39 4.38 -5.18
CA ILE A 98 5.78 3.58 -6.26
C ILE A 98 4.60 2.77 -5.74
N LEU A 99 4.71 2.19 -4.54
CA LEU A 99 3.66 1.39 -3.92
C LEU A 99 2.64 2.22 -3.12
N ALA A 100 2.69 3.54 -3.23
CA ALA A 100 1.74 4.43 -2.56
C ALA A 100 0.32 4.28 -3.12
N VAL A 101 -0.66 4.36 -2.23
CA VAL A 101 -2.09 4.37 -2.60
C VAL A 101 -2.58 5.81 -2.67
N VAL A 102 -3.06 6.22 -3.83
CA VAL A 102 -3.56 7.58 -4.06
C VAL A 102 -5.08 7.60 -4.05
N SER A 103 -5.67 8.52 -3.31
CA SER A 103 -7.12 8.72 -3.21
C SER A 103 -7.47 10.21 -3.35
N GLN A 104 -8.35 10.53 -4.27
CA GLN A 104 -8.85 11.90 -4.37
C GLN A 104 -9.83 12.19 -3.21
N ARG A 105 -9.64 13.32 -2.57
CA ARG A 105 -10.49 13.86 -1.50
C ARG A 105 -10.77 15.35 -1.75
N VAL A 106 -11.68 15.89 -0.95
CA VAL A 106 -12.04 17.30 -0.98
C VAL A 106 -11.85 17.86 0.41
N ILE A 107 -11.27 19.05 0.49
CA ILE A 107 -11.08 19.77 1.75
C ILE A 107 -12.43 20.31 2.22
N ASP A 108 -12.73 20.11 3.50
CA ASP A 108 -13.98 20.56 4.13
C ASP A 108 -13.89 21.99 4.71
N SER A 109 -15.00 22.43 5.33
CA SER A 109 -15.04 23.67 6.10
C SER A 109 -14.14 23.54 7.30
N GLY A 110 -13.19 24.07 7.65
CA GLY A 110 -12.21 23.84 8.72
C GLY A 110 -10.87 23.38 8.18
N SER A 111 -10.78 23.37 6.84
CA SER A 111 -9.54 23.05 6.12
C SER A 111 -8.96 21.67 6.47
N SER A 112 -9.85 20.70 6.73
CA SER A 112 -9.45 19.33 7.02
C SER A 112 -9.83 18.37 5.89
N ILE A 113 -9.16 17.23 5.87
CA ILE A 113 -9.40 16.14 4.91
C ILE A 113 -9.88 14.92 5.67
N LYS A 114 -11.04 14.38 5.30
CA LYS A 114 -11.52 13.10 5.84
C LYS A 114 -10.91 11.93 5.08
N TYR A 115 -10.24 11.04 5.82
CA TYR A 115 -9.67 9.82 5.28
C TYR A 115 -9.81 8.67 6.27
N HIS A 116 -10.39 7.52 5.86
CA HIS A 116 -10.66 6.34 6.69
C HIS A 116 -11.27 6.65 8.08
N ASN A 117 -12.33 7.48 8.10
CA ASN A 117 -13.05 7.91 9.33
C ASN A 117 -12.25 8.81 10.31
N ALA A 118 -11.05 9.20 9.98
CA ALA A 118 -10.27 10.19 10.71
C ALA A 118 -10.20 11.51 9.93
N TYR A 119 -9.88 12.58 10.61
CA TYR A 119 -9.69 13.90 10.03
C TYR A 119 -8.22 14.30 10.13
N TYR A 120 -7.73 14.91 9.08
CA TYR A 120 -6.33 15.30 8.95
C TYR A 120 -6.22 16.76 8.54
N GLN A 121 -5.28 17.47 9.16
CA GLN A 121 -4.91 18.84 8.82
C GLN A 121 -3.68 18.81 7.92
N PRO A 122 -3.69 19.44 6.72
CA PRO A 122 -2.49 19.64 5.94
C PRO A 122 -1.50 20.53 6.67
N CYS A 123 -0.24 20.10 6.75
CA CYS A 123 0.84 20.78 7.46
C CYS A 123 2.09 20.83 6.61
N VAL A 124 2.91 21.85 6.84
CA VAL A 124 4.28 21.96 6.32
C VAL A 124 5.29 21.69 7.43
N GLN A 125 6.43 21.12 7.07
CA GLN A 125 7.53 20.93 8.02
C GLN A 125 8.21 22.27 8.28
N HIS A 126 8.38 22.62 9.54
CA HIS A 126 9.07 23.83 9.99
C HIS A 126 10.12 23.47 11.07
N PRO A 127 11.18 24.23 11.27
CA PRO A 127 12.19 23.98 12.31
C PRO A 127 11.62 23.76 13.73
N GLY A 128 10.43 24.34 14.02
CA GLY A 128 9.71 24.18 15.30
C GLY A 128 8.64 23.09 15.29
N GLY A 129 8.56 22.22 14.27
CA GLY A 129 7.54 21.17 14.16
C GLY A 129 6.59 21.37 12.98
N LEU A 130 5.46 20.68 13.00
CA LEU A 130 4.45 20.78 11.93
C LEU A 130 3.62 22.06 12.10
N ARG A 131 3.53 22.84 11.04
CA ARG A 131 2.71 24.05 10.98
C ARG A 131 1.49 23.82 10.07
N PRO A 132 0.24 24.03 10.57
CA PRO A 132 -0.96 23.90 9.77
C PRO A 132 -0.99 24.86 8.60
N THR A 133 -1.48 24.36 7.45
CA THR A 133 -1.77 25.18 6.27
C THR A 133 -3.25 25.10 5.98
N PHE A 134 -3.86 26.22 5.60
CA PHE A 134 -5.29 26.33 5.43
C PHE A 134 -5.66 26.46 3.94
N PHE A 135 -6.78 25.87 3.56
CA PHE A 135 -7.29 25.86 2.20
C PHE A 135 -8.79 26.11 2.18
N VAL A 136 -9.27 26.69 1.12
CA VAL A 136 -10.69 26.95 0.90
C VAL A 136 -11.46 25.63 0.78
N LYS A 137 -12.64 25.55 1.40
CA LYS A 137 -13.57 24.44 1.24
C LYS A 137 -13.82 24.12 -0.23
N GLY A 138 -13.83 22.83 -0.56
CA GLY A 138 -14.03 22.36 -1.93
C GLY A 138 -12.73 22.19 -2.73
N THR A 139 -11.57 22.62 -2.20
CA THR A 139 -10.27 22.37 -2.85
C THR A 139 -10.03 20.88 -2.98
N LYS A 140 -9.63 20.42 -4.18
CA LYS A 140 -9.26 19.03 -4.43
C LYS A 140 -7.91 18.73 -3.82
N ALA A 141 -7.81 17.58 -3.16
CA ALA A 141 -6.57 17.04 -2.59
C ALA A 141 -6.40 15.57 -2.99
N PHE A 142 -5.19 15.17 -3.32
CA PHE A 142 -4.84 13.77 -3.51
C PHE A 142 -4.14 13.28 -2.25
N VAL A 143 -4.83 12.47 -1.46
CA VAL A 143 -4.23 11.81 -0.29
C VAL A 143 -3.41 10.63 -0.78
N ILE A 144 -2.16 10.60 -0.42
CA ILE A 144 -1.16 9.60 -0.79
C ILE A 144 -0.77 8.88 0.50
N LYS A 145 -1.15 7.61 0.58
CA LYS A 145 -0.69 6.72 1.64
C LYS A 145 0.51 5.95 1.12
N THR A 146 1.68 6.28 1.62
CA THR A 146 2.92 5.60 1.24
C THR A 146 2.97 4.16 1.77
N PHE A 147 3.88 3.34 1.27
CA PHE A 147 3.96 1.93 1.64
C PHE A 147 4.27 1.73 3.13
N ASP A 148 5.05 2.61 3.74
CA ASP A 148 5.33 2.62 5.18
C ASP A 148 4.16 3.13 6.05
N GLY A 149 3.07 3.56 5.40
CA GLY A 149 1.86 4.04 6.07
C GLY A 149 1.83 5.54 6.35
N THR A 150 2.85 6.30 5.99
CA THR A 150 2.85 7.76 6.10
C THR A 150 1.75 8.35 5.21
N LEU A 151 1.04 9.37 5.71
CA LEU A 151 0.01 10.08 4.98
C LEU A 151 0.51 11.46 4.57
N ILE A 152 0.48 11.72 3.27
CA ILE A 152 0.75 13.03 2.69
C ILE A 152 -0.40 13.43 1.76
N ALA A 153 -0.53 14.70 1.47
CA ALA A 153 -1.49 15.18 0.49
C ALA A 153 -0.81 16.05 -0.56
N SER A 154 -1.15 15.83 -1.82
CA SER A 154 -0.85 16.78 -2.90
C SER A 154 -2.05 17.71 -3.09
N ILE A 155 -1.83 19.00 -2.88
CA ILE A 155 -2.83 20.06 -3.00
C ILE A 155 -2.23 21.17 -3.84
N LYS A 156 -2.86 21.50 -4.98
CA LYS A 156 -2.34 22.49 -5.95
C LYS A 156 -0.87 22.23 -6.35
N GLU A 157 -0.55 20.93 -6.57
CA GLU A 157 0.80 20.46 -6.98
C GLU A 157 1.89 20.56 -5.90
N GLU A 158 1.55 20.99 -4.68
CA GLU A 158 2.45 21.00 -3.54
C GLU A 158 2.14 19.84 -2.58
N LEU A 159 3.17 19.37 -1.86
CA LEU A 159 3.07 18.26 -0.92
C LEU A 159 2.97 18.76 0.54
N TYR A 160 2.01 18.20 1.27
CA TYR A 160 1.73 18.51 2.67
C TYR A 160 1.71 17.23 3.50
N ILE A 161 2.27 17.29 4.70
CA ILE A 161 2.14 16.22 5.68
C ILE A 161 0.73 16.27 6.27
N LEU A 162 0.08 15.13 6.39
CA LEU A 162 -1.25 15.04 7.01
C LEU A 162 -1.11 14.70 8.49
N ALA A 163 -1.38 15.67 9.36
CA ALA A 163 -1.44 15.48 10.79
C ALA A 163 -2.86 15.12 11.22
N GLU A 164 -3.02 14.02 11.95
CA GLU A 164 -4.33 13.62 12.47
C GLU A 164 -4.82 14.61 13.52
N ILE A 165 -6.11 14.93 13.48
CA ILE A 165 -6.78 15.83 14.44
C ILE A 165 -7.91 15.07 15.13
N GLU A 166 -7.97 15.14 16.47
CA GLU A 166 -8.99 14.45 17.27
C GLU A 166 -10.41 14.98 17.02
N LYS A 167 -10.53 16.29 16.79
CA LYS A 167 -11.80 16.94 16.49
C LYS A 167 -11.71 17.71 15.18
N ARG A 168 -12.72 17.52 14.34
CA ARG A 168 -12.87 18.30 13.12
C ARG A 168 -12.99 19.79 13.47
N ASN A 169 -12.15 20.61 12.88
CA ASN A 169 -12.34 22.05 12.92
C ASN A 169 -13.60 22.42 12.12
N MET A 170 -14.56 23.09 12.77
CA MET A 170 -15.80 23.49 12.11
C MET A 170 -15.60 24.67 11.16
N HIS A 171 -14.63 25.52 11.45
CA HIS A 171 -14.31 26.73 10.69
C HIS A 171 -12.79 26.87 10.48
N SER A 172 -12.40 27.38 9.35
CA SER A 172 -11.04 27.84 9.09
C SER A 172 -10.90 29.29 9.54
N LYS A 173 -9.91 29.60 10.35
CA LYS A 173 -9.66 30.99 10.80
C LYS A 173 -9.35 31.97 9.66
N GLU A 174 -8.96 31.46 8.50
CA GLU A 174 -8.58 32.31 7.35
C GLU A 174 -9.69 32.46 6.31
N PHE A 175 -10.56 31.47 6.15
CA PHE A 175 -11.45 31.38 4.97
C PHE A 175 -12.92 31.21 5.29
N ASP A 176 -13.27 30.80 6.50
CA ASP A 176 -14.67 30.64 6.88
C ASP A 176 -15.16 31.87 7.64
N PRO A 177 -16.36 32.38 7.35
CA PRO A 177 -16.92 33.49 8.14
C PRO A 177 -17.08 33.08 9.60
N GLU A 178 -16.86 34.01 10.52
CA GLU A 178 -17.15 33.80 11.95
C GLU A 178 -18.62 33.38 12.12
N PRO A 179 -18.89 32.40 12.98
CA PRO A 179 -20.28 32.05 13.28
C PRO A 179 -21.00 33.24 13.92
N ALA A 180 -22.17 33.55 13.39
CA ALA A 180 -23.04 34.64 13.90
C ALA A 180 -23.54 34.35 15.32
#